data_57e2063c3aad64ca56e151238d3978fd
#
_entry.id   57e2063c3aad64ca56e151238d3978fd
#
_cell.length_a   1.000
_cell.length_b   1.000
_cell.length_c   1.000
_cell.angle_alpha   90.00
_cell.angle_beta   90.00
_cell.angle_gamma   90.00
#
_symmetry.space_group_name_H-M   'P 1'
#
loop_
_entity.id
_entity.type
_entity.pdbx_description
1 polymer ?
#
loop_
_entity_poly.entity_id
_entity_poly.type
_entity_poly.pdbx_seq_one_letter_code
_entity_poly.pdbx_strand_id
1 'polypeptide(L)'
;TEYEAFGGNKPFHTTLLPFTRLIGGPMDYTPGIFDIYLNFMNHDNHGQIHSTLAKQLALYVTLYSPLQMAADLPENYEPHLDAFQFIKDVAVDWDDSKYLEAEPGDYITVARKAKGTENWFVGGITDEHARTSAFVLDFLEPGKQYIATLYADAKDADFEKNATAYQIKKGI
;
A
#
# COMPACT_ATOMS: atom_id res chain seq x y z
N THR A 1 -4.77 -0.86 11.38
CA THR A 1 -5.71 -0.89 12.52
C THR A 1 -4.92 -0.90 13.82
N GLU A 2 -5.54 -0.49 14.92
CA GLU A 2 -4.94 -0.54 16.27
C GLU A 2 -4.39 -1.94 16.62
N TYR A 3 -5.02 -3.00 16.14
CA TYR A 3 -4.57 -4.36 16.36
C TYR A 3 -3.19 -4.67 15.79
N GLU A 4 -2.78 -4.00 14.72
CA GLU A 4 -1.43 -4.16 14.16
C GLU A 4 -0.35 -3.72 15.15
N ALA A 5 -0.63 -2.71 15.98
CA ALA A 5 0.28 -2.24 17.03
C ALA A 5 0.47 -3.22 18.20
N PHE A 6 -0.46 -4.17 18.38
CA PHE A 6 -0.47 -5.09 19.53
C PHE A 6 -0.07 -6.53 19.17
N GLY A 7 0.82 -6.73 18.25
CA GLY A 7 1.26 -8.07 17.87
C GLY A 7 0.69 -8.57 16.54
N GLY A 8 -0.14 -7.74 15.97
CA GLY A 8 -0.44 -7.53 14.60
C GLY A 8 -0.90 -8.68 13.73
N ASN A 9 -1.46 -8.27 12.63
CA ASN A 9 -1.75 -9.17 11.54
C ASN A 9 -0.48 -9.45 10.75
N LYS A 10 -0.31 -10.70 10.34
CA LYS A 10 0.76 -11.07 9.41
C LYS A 10 0.50 -10.50 8.01
N PRO A 11 1.51 -10.37 7.16
CA PRO A 11 1.36 -9.80 5.81
C PRO A 11 0.26 -10.44 4.96
N PHE A 12 0.03 -11.77 5.04
CA PHE A 12 -1.01 -12.46 4.29
C PHE A 12 -2.44 -11.97 4.62
N HIS A 13 -2.67 -11.44 5.82
CA HIS A 13 -4.01 -10.99 6.22
C HIS A 13 -4.54 -9.88 5.29
N THR A 14 -3.69 -8.94 4.90
CA THR A 14 -4.08 -7.86 4.00
C THR A 14 -4.37 -8.34 2.57
N THR A 15 -3.86 -9.50 2.17
CA THR A 15 -4.16 -10.11 0.87
C THR A 15 -5.45 -10.94 0.88
N LEU A 16 -6.01 -11.24 2.06
CA LEU A 16 -7.33 -11.88 2.20
C LEU A 16 -8.48 -10.88 2.21
N LEU A 17 -8.27 -9.68 2.76
CA LEU A 17 -9.35 -8.69 2.97
C LEU A 17 -10.09 -8.30 1.68
N PRO A 18 -9.42 -8.12 0.52
CA PRO A 18 -10.10 -7.84 -0.74
C PRO A 18 -11.11 -8.90 -1.17
N PHE A 19 -10.87 -10.16 -0.82
CA PHE A 19 -11.69 -11.31 -1.20
C PHE A 19 -12.72 -11.73 -0.13
N THR A 20 -12.68 -11.12 1.01
CA THR A 20 -13.55 -11.44 2.15
C THR A 20 -14.32 -10.20 2.61
N ARG A 21 -13.71 -9.36 3.41
CA ARG A 21 -14.36 -8.18 4.02
C ARG A 21 -14.85 -7.18 2.97
N LEU A 22 -14.06 -6.91 1.91
CA LEU A 22 -14.40 -5.94 0.88
C LEU A 22 -15.52 -6.38 -0.06
N ILE A 23 -15.88 -7.68 -0.10
CA ILE A 23 -17.05 -8.16 -0.84
C ILE A 23 -18.34 -7.53 -0.30
N GLY A 24 -18.39 -7.23 0.99
CA GLY A 24 -19.52 -6.55 1.63
C GLY A 24 -19.55 -5.03 1.48
N GLY A 25 -18.60 -4.45 0.76
CA GLY A 25 -18.44 -3.01 0.55
C GLY A 25 -17.16 -2.44 1.15
N PRO A 26 -16.98 -1.11 1.09
CA PRO A 26 -15.79 -0.44 1.63
C PRO A 26 -15.53 -0.82 3.09
N MET A 27 -14.27 -0.86 3.47
CA MET A 27 -13.89 -1.12 4.85
C MET A 27 -13.16 0.07 5.45
N ASP A 28 -13.33 0.22 6.76
CA ASP A 28 -12.50 1.09 7.56
C ASP A 28 -11.15 0.39 7.82
N TYR A 29 -10.11 0.90 7.20
CA TYR A 29 -8.72 0.47 7.37
C TYR A 29 -7.83 1.71 7.47
N THR A 30 -6.84 1.66 8.33
CA THR A 30 -5.94 2.77 8.62
C THR A 30 -4.51 2.45 8.19
N PRO A 31 -4.18 2.56 6.89
CA PRO A 31 -2.83 2.36 6.39
C PRO A 31 -1.94 3.59 6.66
N GLY A 32 -0.68 3.49 6.27
CA GLY A 32 0.25 4.61 6.28
C GLY A 32 1.04 4.77 7.57
N ILE A 33 1.25 3.69 8.32
CA ILE A 33 2.16 3.70 9.47
C ILE A 33 3.59 3.64 8.94
N PHE A 34 4.40 4.65 9.26
CA PHE A 34 5.81 4.77 8.85
C PHE A 34 6.76 4.41 10.00
N ASP A 35 6.36 4.61 11.26
CA ASP A 35 7.06 4.04 12.41
C ASP A 35 6.77 2.54 12.54
N ILE A 36 7.25 1.77 11.56
CA ILE A 36 7.03 0.32 11.44
C ILE A 36 7.45 -0.42 12.71
N TYR A 37 8.49 0.05 13.37
CA TYR A 37 9.04 -0.57 14.58
C TYR A 37 8.42 -0.05 15.87
N LEU A 38 7.42 0.83 15.78
CA LEU A 38 6.68 1.40 16.91
C LEU A 38 7.59 1.98 18.00
N ASN A 39 8.62 2.69 17.57
CA ASN A 39 9.66 3.21 18.47
C ASN A 39 9.09 4.13 19.57
N PHE A 40 8.03 4.87 19.27
CA PHE A 40 7.39 5.78 20.22
C PHE A 40 6.61 5.05 21.33
N MET A 41 6.16 3.83 21.07
CA MET A 41 5.39 3.03 22.05
C MET A 41 6.27 2.04 22.83
N ASN A 42 7.53 1.90 22.45
CA ASN A 42 8.22 0.63 22.67
C ASN A 42 9.56 0.75 23.36
N HIS A 43 9.57 1.35 24.55
CA HIS A 43 10.78 1.30 25.36
C HIS A 43 11.12 -0.13 25.87
N ASP A 44 10.14 -1.04 25.94
CA ASP A 44 10.28 -2.37 26.53
C ASP A 44 9.56 -3.50 25.77
N ASN A 45 8.94 -3.24 24.62
CA ASN A 45 8.13 -4.23 23.92
C ASN A 45 8.49 -4.31 22.43
N HIS A 46 8.87 -5.47 21.96
CA HIS A 46 9.37 -5.73 20.60
C HIS A 46 8.24 -5.88 19.56
N GLY A 47 7.17 -5.11 19.69
CA GLY A 47 6.12 -5.07 18.68
C GLY A 47 6.58 -4.33 17.42
N GLN A 48 6.12 -4.78 16.27
CA GLN A 48 6.29 -4.06 15.01
C GLN A 48 5.07 -4.29 14.11
N ILE A 49 4.89 -3.40 13.16
CA ILE A 49 3.95 -3.59 12.07
C ILE A 49 4.57 -4.59 11.08
N HIS A 50 3.89 -5.71 10.82
CA HIS A 50 4.34 -6.73 9.88
C HIS A 50 4.06 -6.30 8.43
N SER A 51 4.77 -5.27 7.98
CA SER A 51 4.61 -4.63 6.68
C SER A 51 5.89 -3.93 6.28
N THR A 52 6.06 -3.63 5.00
CA THR A 52 7.04 -2.66 4.54
C THR A 52 6.41 -1.28 4.36
N LEU A 53 7.22 -0.23 4.32
CA LEU A 53 6.73 1.13 4.06
C LEU A 53 6.03 1.21 2.69
N ALA A 54 6.60 0.60 1.64
CA ALA A 54 5.96 0.59 0.33
C ALA A 54 4.63 -0.18 0.34
N LYS A 55 4.52 -1.28 1.09
CA LYS A 55 3.25 -1.98 1.28
C LYS A 55 2.22 -1.10 1.99
N GLN A 56 2.61 -0.31 3.00
CA GLN A 56 1.71 0.64 3.66
C GLN A 56 1.11 1.63 2.64
N LEU A 57 1.89 2.10 1.67
CA LEU A 57 1.38 2.95 0.59
C LEU A 57 0.43 2.18 -0.34
N ALA A 58 0.79 0.96 -0.74
CA ALA A 58 -0.04 0.16 -1.64
C ALA A 58 -1.41 -0.20 -1.06
N LEU A 59 -1.55 -0.27 0.28
CA LEU A 59 -2.82 -0.53 0.96
C LEU A 59 -3.88 0.53 0.68
N TYR A 60 -3.51 1.79 0.42
CA TYR A 60 -4.45 2.84 0.02
C TYR A 60 -5.18 2.52 -1.29
N VAL A 61 -4.57 1.73 -2.17
CA VAL A 61 -5.15 1.34 -3.44
C VAL A 61 -5.83 -0.03 -3.36
N THR A 62 -5.21 -0.99 -2.67
CA THR A 62 -5.71 -2.37 -2.61
C THR A 62 -6.90 -2.53 -1.67
N LEU A 63 -6.95 -1.79 -0.57
CA LEU A 63 -8.05 -1.80 0.39
C LEU A 63 -8.94 -0.57 0.21
N TYR A 64 -10.04 -0.75 -0.54
CA TYR A 64 -10.93 0.36 -0.85
C TYR A 64 -11.62 0.90 0.41
N SER A 65 -11.44 2.18 0.64
CA SER A 65 -12.22 2.98 1.58
C SER A 65 -12.39 4.39 1.05
N PRO A 66 -13.59 4.97 1.08
CA PRO A 66 -13.81 6.37 0.70
C PRO A 66 -13.29 7.36 1.77
N LEU A 67 -12.99 6.86 2.97
CA LEU A 67 -12.35 7.59 4.05
C LEU A 67 -11.00 6.95 4.36
N GLN A 68 -9.93 7.58 3.88
CA GLN A 68 -8.55 7.15 4.15
C GLN A 68 -7.94 8.03 5.24
N MET A 69 -7.13 7.41 6.09
CA MET A 69 -6.44 8.08 7.18
C MET A 69 -4.92 7.90 7.00
N ALA A 70 -4.15 8.88 7.46
CA ALA A 70 -2.72 8.75 7.66
C ALA A 70 -2.51 8.32 9.12
N ALA A 71 -2.22 7.05 9.35
CA ALA A 71 -2.35 6.39 10.66
C ALA A 71 -1.11 6.55 11.55
N ASP A 72 -0.33 7.61 11.38
CA ASP A 72 0.89 7.84 12.13
C ASP A 72 1.02 9.29 12.62
N LEU A 73 2.00 9.56 13.45
CA LEU A 73 2.31 10.90 13.95
C LEU A 73 3.07 11.71 12.87
N PRO A 74 2.88 13.04 12.83
CA PRO A 74 3.58 13.90 11.88
C PRO A 74 5.10 13.72 11.91
N GLU A 75 5.68 13.53 13.08
CA GLU A 75 7.11 13.36 13.30
C GLU A 75 7.67 12.11 12.60
N ASN A 76 6.85 11.06 12.44
CA ASN A 76 7.24 9.83 11.78
C ASN A 76 7.19 9.96 10.24
N TYR A 77 6.44 10.92 9.72
CA TYR A 77 6.44 11.24 8.28
C TYR A 77 7.58 12.16 7.86
N GLU A 78 8.09 13.00 8.75
CA GLU A 78 9.14 13.98 8.42
C GLU A 78 10.39 13.38 7.75
N PRO A 79 10.92 12.21 8.18
CA PRO A 79 12.05 11.57 7.52
C PRO A 79 11.75 11.01 6.13
N HIS A 80 10.46 10.88 5.77
CA HIS A 80 9.96 10.19 4.58
C HIS A 80 8.94 11.03 3.79
N LEU A 81 9.16 12.34 3.70
CA LEU A 81 8.22 13.26 3.02
C LEU A 81 8.04 12.95 1.53
N ASP A 82 9.04 12.34 0.90
CA ASP A 82 8.99 11.86 -0.47
C ASP A 82 8.03 10.68 -0.65
N ALA A 83 8.02 9.73 0.28
CA ALA A 83 7.05 8.64 0.31
C ALA A 83 5.66 9.15 0.77
N PHE A 84 5.59 10.06 1.73
CA PHE A 84 4.35 10.68 2.18
C PHE A 84 3.64 11.46 1.07
N GLN A 85 4.37 11.90 0.04
CA GLN A 85 3.76 12.53 -1.13
C GLN A 85 2.72 11.63 -1.80
N PHE A 86 2.93 10.29 -1.81
CA PHE A 86 1.93 9.35 -2.30
C PHE A 86 0.60 9.46 -1.54
N ILE A 87 0.65 9.54 -0.20
CA ILE A 87 -0.55 9.66 0.64
C ILE A 87 -1.33 10.94 0.33
N LYS A 88 -0.62 12.03 0.01
CA LYS A 88 -1.26 13.29 -0.40
C LYS A 88 -1.88 13.24 -1.79
N ASP A 89 -1.34 12.42 -2.68
CA ASP A 89 -1.73 12.37 -4.08
C ASP A 89 -2.78 11.28 -4.37
N VAL A 90 -2.83 10.22 -3.57
CA VAL A 90 -3.73 9.08 -3.81
C VAL A 90 -5.20 9.48 -3.68
N ALA A 91 -6.00 9.05 -4.64
CA ALA A 91 -7.45 9.29 -4.61
C ALA A 91 -8.16 8.37 -3.60
N VAL A 92 -9.32 8.79 -3.13
CA VAL A 92 -10.19 8.03 -2.21
C VAL A 92 -11.48 7.56 -2.87
N ASP A 93 -11.77 8.03 -4.09
CA ASP A 93 -12.95 7.65 -4.86
C ASP A 93 -12.55 7.32 -6.30
N TRP A 94 -13.20 6.32 -6.89
CA TRP A 94 -12.74 5.66 -8.10
C TRP A 94 -13.86 5.53 -9.14
N ASP A 95 -13.55 5.85 -10.40
CA ASP A 95 -14.47 5.63 -11.52
C ASP A 95 -14.37 4.21 -12.07
N ASP A 96 -13.20 3.57 -11.98
CA ASP A 96 -12.97 2.22 -12.50
C ASP A 96 -11.93 1.48 -11.63
N SER A 97 -11.99 0.15 -11.66
CA SER A 97 -11.05 -0.73 -10.98
C SER A 97 -10.79 -1.98 -11.82
N LYS A 98 -9.52 -2.28 -12.07
CA LYS A 98 -9.04 -3.47 -12.78
C LYS A 98 -8.23 -4.34 -11.84
N TYR A 99 -8.64 -5.57 -11.65
CA TYR A 99 -7.88 -6.57 -10.90
C TYR A 99 -6.94 -7.26 -11.89
N LEU A 100 -5.65 -6.94 -11.80
CA LEU A 100 -4.63 -7.35 -12.77
C LEU A 100 -4.09 -8.74 -12.48
N GLU A 101 -3.84 -9.02 -11.21
CA GLU A 101 -3.38 -10.31 -10.70
C GLU A 101 -3.95 -10.51 -9.30
N ALA A 102 -4.36 -11.74 -8.96
CA ALA A 102 -4.88 -12.01 -7.65
C ALA A 102 -4.86 -13.51 -7.29
N GLU A 103 -4.42 -13.81 -6.07
CA GLU A 103 -4.59 -15.09 -5.41
C GLU A 103 -4.89 -14.83 -3.93
N PRO A 104 -6.06 -15.23 -3.42
CA PRO A 104 -6.45 -14.95 -2.04
C PRO A 104 -5.46 -15.48 -1.02
N GLY A 105 -4.97 -14.62 -0.14
CA GLY A 105 -3.99 -14.97 0.88
C GLY A 105 -2.53 -14.82 0.42
N ASP A 106 -2.28 -14.78 -0.88
CA ASP A 106 -0.95 -14.73 -1.46
C ASP A 106 -0.59 -13.34 -1.98
N TYR A 107 -1.36 -12.82 -2.94
CA TYR A 107 -1.09 -11.51 -3.54
C TYR A 107 -2.33 -10.91 -4.21
N ILE A 108 -2.27 -9.61 -4.45
CA ILE A 108 -3.22 -8.88 -5.29
C ILE A 108 -2.54 -7.67 -5.91
N THR A 109 -2.80 -7.43 -7.19
CA THR A 109 -2.45 -6.20 -7.90
C THR A 109 -3.71 -5.62 -8.53
N VAL A 110 -4.02 -4.37 -8.19
CA VAL A 110 -5.20 -3.67 -8.68
C VAL A 110 -4.84 -2.29 -9.22
N ALA A 111 -5.40 -1.93 -10.37
CA ALA A 111 -5.34 -0.58 -10.92
C ALA A 111 -6.70 0.11 -10.70
N ARG A 112 -6.69 1.36 -10.24
CA ARG A 112 -7.89 2.15 -9.99
C ARG A 112 -7.79 3.51 -10.64
N LYS A 113 -8.83 3.91 -11.37
CA LYS A 113 -8.95 5.23 -11.98
C LYS A 113 -9.54 6.21 -10.99
N ALA A 114 -8.83 7.28 -10.69
CA ALA A 114 -9.33 8.32 -9.81
C ALA A 114 -10.54 9.03 -10.42
N LYS A 115 -11.58 9.21 -9.62
CA LYS A 115 -12.86 9.77 -10.05
C LYS A 115 -12.72 11.15 -10.69
N GLY A 116 -13.33 11.28 -11.87
CA GLY A 116 -13.35 12.53 -12.61
C GLY A 116 -11.99 12.94 -13.21
N THR A 117 -11.02 12.04 -13.29
CA THR A 117 -9.67 12.28 -13.82
C THR A 117 -9.23 11.19 -14.78
N GLU A 118 -8.06 11.39 -15.43
CA GLU A 118 -7.39 10.37 -16.23
C GLU A 118 -6.24 9.68 -15.46
N ASN A 119 -6.11 9.96 -14.15
CA ASN A 119 -5.05 9.40 -13.33
C ASN A 119 -5.40 7.99 -12.87
N TRP A 120 -4.44 7.10 -12.97
CA TRP A 120 -4.52 5.74 -12.47
C TRP A 120 -3.53 5.51 -11.32
N PHE A 121 -3.97 4.75 -10.35
CA PHE A 121 -3.16 4.30 -9.22
C PHE A 121 -3.12 2.78 -9.23
N VAL A 122 -1.91 2.21 -9.19
CA VAL A 122 -1.71 0.76 -9.15
C VAL A 122 -1.13 0.39 -7.79
N GLY A 123 -1.82 -0.49 -7.08
CA GLY A 123 -1.35 -1.07 -5.82
C GLY A 123 -1.11 -2.56 -5.98
N GLY A 124 0.06 -3.04 -5.58
CA GLY A 124 0.40 -4.45 -5.52
C GLY A 124 0.92 -4.82 -4.13
N ILE A 125 0.36 -5.86 -3.53
CA ILE A 125 0.77 -6.39 -2.23
C ILE A 125 0.89 -7.90 -2.28
N THR A 126 1.79 -8.45 -1.45
CA THR A 126 1.99 -9.90 -1.27
C THR A 126 1.85 -10.30 0.20
N ASP A 127 1.80 -11.59 0.45
CA ASP A 127 2.00 -12.19 1.76
C ASP A 127 3.45 -12.00 2.27
N GLU A 128 3.95 -12.96 3.03
CA GLU A 128 5.32 -12.99 3.56
C GLU A 128 6.38 -13.29 2.48
N HIS A 129 5.97 -13.72 1.29
CA HIS A 129 6.88 -14.14 0.23
C HIS A 129 7.03 -13.05 -0.84
N ALA A 130 8.27 -12.75 -1.20
CA ALA A 130 8.56 -11.83 -2.29
C ALA A 130 8.12 -12.44 -3.63
N ARG A 131 7.43 -11.66 -4.46
CA ARG A 131 6.93 -12.05 -5.78
C ARG A 131 7.26 -11.01 -6.84
N THR A 132 7.32 -11.47 -8.08
CA THR A 132 7.38 -10.57 -9.24
C THR A 132 5.98 -10.42 -9.81
N SER A 133 5.50 -9.20 -9.91
CA SER A 133 4.25 -8.86 -10.58
C SER A 133 4.53 -8.53 -12.05
N ALA A 134 3.69 -9.06 -12.96
CA ALA A 134 3.82 -8.82 -14.39
C ALA A 134 2.43 -8.70 -15.03
N PHE A 135 2.08 -7.52 -15.47
CA PHE A 135 0.78 -7.22 -16.05
C PHE A 135 0.87 -6.26 -17.24
N VAL A 136 -0.17 -6.24 -18.06
CA VAL A 136 -0.28 -5.34 -19.22
C VAL A 136 -0.97 -4.05 -18.81
N LEU A 137 -0.51 -2.92 -19.34
CA LEU A 137 -1.09 -1.60 -19.07
C LEU A 137 -2.24 -1.28 -20.06
N ASP A 138 -3.08 -2.26 -20.38
CA ASP A 138 -4.19 -2.13 -21.35
C ASP A 138 -5.37 -1.28 -20.84
N PHE A 139 -5.35 -0.93 -19.58
CA PHE A 139 -6.29 0.03 -18.99
C PHE A 139 -5.93 1.49 -19.29
N LEU A 140 -4.74 1.76 -19.79
CA LEU A 140 -4.31 3.10 -20.21
C LEU A 140 -4.80 3.39 -21.64
N GLU A 141 -5.07 4.65 -21.94
CA GLU A 141 -5.53 5.06 -23.26
C GLU A 141 -4.41 4.94 -24.31
N PRO A 142 -4.63 4.17 -25.39
CA PRO A 142 -3.60 4.01 -26.43
C PRO A 142 -3.21 5.35 -27.08
N GLY A 143 -1.90 5.53 -27.27
CA GLY A 143 -1.34 6.72 -27.92
C GLY A 143 -1.15 7.93 -26.99
N LYS A 144 -1.55 7.83 -25.72
CA LYS A 144 -1.21 8.84 -24.71
C LYS A 144 0.10 8.49 -24.01
N GLN A 145 0.83 9.52 -23.63
CA GLN A 145 2.01 9.40 -22.75
C GLN A 145 1.59 9.61 -21.29
N TYR A 146 2.09 8.77 -20.42
CA TYR A 146 1.85 8.85 -18.98
C TYR A 146 3.18 9.01 -18.25
N ILE A 147 3.19 9.79 -17.19
CA ILE A 147 4.30 9.84 -16.25
C ILE A 147 3.97 8.86 -15.11
N ALA A 148 4.79 7.83 -14.95
CA ALA A 148 4.66 6.89 -13.85
C ALA A 148 5.61 7.26 -12.72
N THR A 149 5.11 7.29 -11.48
CA THR A 149 5.92 7.34 -10.26
C THR A 149 5.74 6.02 -9.53
N LEU A 150 6.81 5.27 -9.38
CA LEU A 150 6.82 3.98 -8.70
C LEU A 150 7.39 4.15 -7.30
N TYR A 151 6.60 3.80 -6.30
CA TYR A 151 6.99 3.64 -4.90
C TYR A 151 7.07 2.14 -4.63
N ALA A 152 8.23 1.61 -4.35
CA ALA A 152 8.43 0.16 -4.23
C ALA A 152 9.42 -0.17 -3.12
N ASP A 153 9.37 -1.39 -2.64
CA ASP A 153 10.40 -1.94 -1.77
C ASP A 153 11.78 -1.80 -2.43
N ALA A 154 12.79 -1.45 -1.65
CA ALA A 154 14.18 -1.54 -2.07
C ALA A 154 14.58 -3.02 -2.21
N LYS A 155 15.69 -3.28 -2.90
CA LYS A 155 16.15 -4.65 -3.16
C LYS A 155 16.42 -5.46 -1.88
N ASP A 156 16.78 -4.78 -0.82
CA ASP A 156 17.10 -5.33 0.51
C ASP A 156 15.98 -5.11 1.53
N ALA A 157 14.79 -4.72 1.08
CA ALA A 157 13.63 -4.59 1.95
C ALA A 157 13.21 -5.96 2.49
N ASP A 158 12.87 -5.98 3.76
CA ASP A 158 12.39 -7.17 4.48
C ASP A 158 11.46 -6.69 5.60
N PHE A 159 10.24 -7.22 5.64
CA PHE A 159 9.22 -6.72 6.56
C PHE A 159 9.54 -6.93 8.05
N GLU A 160 10.49 -7.80 8.38
CA GLU A 160 10.95 -8.01 9.75
C GLU A 160 12.23 -7.23 10.08
N LYS A 161 13.17 -7.13 9.13
CA LYS A 161 14.54 -6.69 9.40
C LYS A 161 14.87 -5.34 8.78
N ASN A 162 14.23 -4.98 7.67
CA ASN A 162 14.50 -3.74 6.92
C ASN A 162 13.23 -3.20 6.27
N ALA A 163 12.21 -3.01 7.08
CA ALA A 163 10.86 -2.71 6.64
C ALA A 163 10.68 -1.29 6.06
N THR A 164 11.57 -0.37 6.39
CA THR A 164 11.53 1.02 5.90
C THR A 164 12.37 1.25 4.65
N ALA A 165 12.99 0.20 4.10
CA ALA A 165 13.77 0.31 2.87
C ALA A 165 12.87 0.39 1.65
N TYR A 166 12.83 1.53 0.99
CA TYR A 166 12.04 1.77 -0.23
C TYR A 166 12.84 2.51 -1.30
N GLN A 167 12.30 2.55 -2.50
CA GLN A 167 12.84 3.31 -3.62
C GLN A 167 11.72 4.02 -4.38
N ILE A 168 12.01 5.20 -4.90
CA ILE A 168 11.08 5.97 -5.74
C ILE A 168 11.73 6.13 -7.12
N LYS A 169 11.00 5.75 -8.18
CA LYS A 169 11.43 5.90 -9.58
C LYS A 169 10.37 6.65 -10.36
N LYS A 170 10.81 7.52 -11.26
CA LYS A 170 9.94 8.21 -12.23
C LYS A 170 10.34 7.80 -13.64
N GLY A 171 9.34 7.54 -14.46
CA GLY A 171 9.51 7.18 -15.88
C GLY A 171 8.33 7.64 -16.74
N ILE A 172 8.49 7.51 -18.07
CA ILE A 172 7.44 7.75 -19.07
C ILE A 172 7.07 6.43 -19.69
#